data_5e284e45b222f5c848e928db5a5b15c4
#
_entry.id   5e284e45b222f5c848e928db5a5b15c4
#
_cell.length_a   1.000
_cell.length_b   1.000
_cell.length_c   1.000
_cell.angle_alpha   90.00
_cell.angle_beta   90.00
_cell.angle_gamma   90.00
#
_symmetry.space_group_name_H-M   'P 1'
#
loop_
_entity.id
_entity.type
_entity.pdbx_description
1 polymer ?
#
loop_
_entity_poly.entity_id
_entity_poly.type
_entity_poly.pdbx_seq_one_letter_code
_entity_poly.pdbx_strand_id
1 'polypeptide(L)'
;MRKQEFLRSLGNVDPDLVVQASPAAKKPKTHLLRRVGLIAACFLLVAGVVGGAVAWSMKGNKVPTDQKTYGTTTEEPLENQKEQSVPTQSETSEPKGEVSAEDPGENSRGTDAREIGEQTEYRTGSGMTLQLLKCGTIEKGQREALKEEFIEGYLQFALDFLKDADAKSEDGTVLSPLSAVTALSIAANGAKNETLSQMLEVLTGGKLDMNGLNRMLEAYYAGLPSSEKAKLTYANAMFLSSDPSFHVNKQFLDTVGQFYEADLFEANFHDPESVAKKINDWCAEKTDGKITDLIDPDAIRDAVNVILNAVSFDAEWMSPAASYDVSDRVFHGKDGDKTVPMMKTGGYYLEGENEIGFLKKYSGGQYAFVGLLPKNENTPLGEYLAGLTPKHWNELLNAAREDADVVLPLFKQNSEADLVEFLQESGMTDAFDSGKADFSGTGYSDVGNLYISSIKQKAMIEVNTKGTSAAAVTAIMEKADSCSMHFVLCDRPFVYAIVDVSTGLPLFIGTCENIA
;
A
#
# COMPACT_ATOMS: atom_id res chain seq x y z
N MET A 1 -27.04 -25.23 42.17
CA MET A 1 -26.00 -25.12 43.22
C MET A 1 -25.79 -23.65 43.56
N ARG A 2 -25.96 -23.27 44.82
CA ARG A 2 -25.72 -21.88 45.23
C ARG A 2 -24.21 -21.63 45.32
N LYS A 3 -23.76 -20.45 44.92
CA LYS A 3 -22.34 -20.03 44.85
C LYS A 3 -21.51 -20.38 46.12
N GLN A 4 -22.16 -20.47 47.30
CA GLN A 4 -21.54 -20.85 48.55
C GLN A 4 -21.30 -22.36 48.70
N GLU A 5 -22.04 -23.23 48.03
CA GLU A 5 -21.81 -24.68 48.04
C GLU A 5 -20.67 -25.11 47.16
N PHE A 6 -20.45 -24.38 46.06
CA PHE A 6 -19.31 -24.58 45.17
C PHE A 6 -17.97 -24.19 45.85
N LEU A 7 -17.95 -23.08 46.60
CA LEU A 7 -16.75 -22.64 47.33
C LEU A 7 -16.38 -23.56 48.51
N ARG A 8 -17.35 -24.26 49.12
CA ARG A 8 -17.09 -25.26 50.18
C ARG A 8 -16.50 -26.56 49.64
N SER A 9 -16.68 -26.85 48.37
CA SER A 9 -16.12 -28.05 47.71
C SER A 9 -14.63 -27.91 47.36
N LEU A 10 -14.06 -26.71 47.47
CA LEU A 10 -12.67 -26.39 47.09
C LEU A 10 -11.66 -26.47 48.26
N GLY A 11 -12.06 -26.98 49.44
CA GLY A 11 -11.23 -27.29 50.59
C GLY A 11 -10.05 -26.33 50.85
N ASN A 12 -10.11 -25.57 51.97
CA ASN A 12 -9.04 -24.69 52.49
C ASN A 12 -8.71 -23.42 51.67
N VAL A 13 -9.68 -22.54 51.48
CA VAL A 13 -9.43 -21.17 51.09
C VAL A 13 -9.61 -20.26 52.31
N ASP A 14 -8.60 -19.44 52.58
CA ASP A 14 -8.57 -18.46 53.65
C ASP A 14 -9.78 -17.50 53.59
N PRO A 15 -10.58 -17.33 54.64
CA PRO A 15 -11.76 -16.46 54.63
C PRO A 15 -11.49 -15.00 54.29
N ASP A 16 -10.28 -14.50 54.54
CA ASP A 16 -9.90 -13.11 54.25
C ASP A 16 -9.68 -12.83 52.75
N LEU A 17 -9.41 -13.86 51.96
CA LEU A 17 -9.31 -13.74 50.49
C LEU A 17 -10.68 -13.64 49.79
N VAL A 18 -11.74 -14.10 50.47
CA VAL A 18 -13.12 -14.06 49.93
C VAL A 18 -13.75 -12.66 50.08
N VAL A 19 -13.31 -11.88 51.08
CA VAL A 19 -13.81 -10.52 51.31
C VAL A 19 -13.27 -9.51 50.32
N GLN A 20 -12.09 -9.75 49.73
CA GLN A 20 -11.49 -8.88 48.73
C GLN A 20 -12.10 -9.02 47.32
N ALA A 21 -12.93 -10.03 47.09
CA ALA A 21 -13.57 -10.31 45.79
C ALA A 21 -15.02 -9.76 45.67
N SER A 22 -15.48 -8.90 46.60
CA SER A 22 -16.85 -8.35 46.56
C SER A 22 -16.90 -7.03 45.76
N PRO A 23 -17.82 -6.85 44.80
CA PRO A 23 -17.86 -5.69 43.93
C PRO A 23 -18.67 -4.55 44.57
N ALA A 24 -18.03 -3.73 45.38
CA ALA A 24 -18.58 -2.44 45.80
C ALA A 24 -17.46 -1.43 46.08
N ALA A 25 -16.87 -0.89 45.03
CA ALA A 25 -16.12 0.35 45.11
C ALA A 25 -16.30 1.16 43.82
N LYS A 26 -16.64 2.42 44.01
CA LYS A 26 -16.97 3.46 43.08
C LYS A 26 -15.91 3.58 41.98
N LYS A 27 -16.37 3.76 40.72
CA LYS A 27 -15.55 4.08 39.54
C LYS A 27 -14.70 5.31 39.79
N PRO A 28 -13.36 5.26 39.69
CA PRO A 28 -12.58 6.45 39.42
C PRO A 28 -12.68 6.75 37.90
N LYS A 29 -13.00 7.98 37.54
CA LYS A 29 -12.82 8.53 36.23
C LYS A 29 -11.31 8.67 35.99
N THR A 30 -10.73 7.75 35.27
CA THR A 30 -9.40 7.94 34.67
C THR A 30 -9.51 7.64 33.22
N HIS A 31 -9.22 8.67 32.42
CA HIS A 31 -8.90 8.54 31.01
C HIS A 31 -7.66 7.66 30.87
N LEU A 32 -7.86 6.36 30.70
CA LEU A 32 -6.80 5.46 30.30
C LEU A 32 -6.98 5.22 28.81
N LEU A 33 -6.15 5.89 28.02
CA LEU A 33 -5.92 5.64 26.60
C LEU A 33 -5.61 4.14 26.40
N ARG A 34 -6.60 3.38 25.96
CA ARG A 34 -6.36 2.06 25.41
C ARG A 34 -5.68 2.24 24.06
N ARG A 35 -4.37 2.15 24.06
CA ARG A 35 -3.60 1.95 22.83
C ARG A 35 -3.70 0.47 22.48
N VAL A 36 -4.58 0.13 21.57
CA VAL A 36 -4.65 -1.19 20.93
C VAL A 36 -3.78 -1.12 19.69
N GLY A 37 -2.85 -2.04 19.55
CA GLY A 37 -1.90 -2.07 18.43
C GLY A 37 -2.52 -2.60 17.13
N LEU A 38 -1.95 -2.20 16.02
CA LEU A 38 -2.65 -2.21 14.73
C LEU A 38 -1.72 -2.44 13.55
N ILE A 39 -2.16 -3.22 12.56
CA ILE A 39 -1.64 -3.11 11.19
C ILE A 39 -2.60 -2.25 10.40
N ALA A 40 -2.11 -1.14 9.89
CA ALA A 40 -2.85 -0.31 8.98
C ALA A 40 -1.89 0.29 7.95
N ALA A 41 -2.23 0.18 6.68
CA ALA A 41 -1.56 0.88 5.60
C ALA A 41 -2.53 1.82 4.92
N CYS A 42 -2.12 3.05 4.75
CA CYS A 42 -2.86 4.03 4.00
C CYS A 42 -2.03 4.61 2.87
N PHE A 43 -2.64 4.77 1.76
CA PHE A 43 -2.02 5.33 0.58
C PHE A 43 -2.72 6.61 0.17
N LEU A 44 -1.94 7.64 -0.06
CA LEU A 44 -2.43 8.92 -0.53
C LEU A 44 -1.78 9.26 -1.86
N LEU A 45 -2.58 9.56 -2.85
CA LEU A 45 -2.15 10.09 -4.13
C LEU A 45 -2.82 11.45 -4.33
N VAL A 46 -2.01 12.50 -4.35
CA VAL A 46 -2.48 13.87 -4.60
C VAL A 46 -2.08 14.25 -6.01
N ALA A 47 -3.05 14.43 -6.88
CA ALA A 47 -2.82 15.05 -8.17
C ALA A 47 -3.18 16.53 -8.09
N GLY A 48 -2.17 17.37 -8.18
CA GLY A 48 -2.35 18.82 -8.07
C GLY A 48 -2.32 19.50 -9.43
N VAL A 49 -3.16 20.50 -9.60
CA VAL A 49 -3.02 21.47 -10.68
C VAL A 49 -2.22 22.65 -10.16
N VAL A 50 -1.08 22.92 -10.78
CA VAL A 50 -0.32 24.14 -10.49
C VAL A 50 -0.96 25.31 -11.21
N GLY A 51 -1.86 26.00 -10.53
CA GLY A 51 -2.19 27.38 -10.80
C GLY A 51 -1.16 28.31 -10.19
N GLY A 52 0.11 28.17 -10.53
CA GLY A 52 1.19 28.85 -9.81
C GLY A 52 2.20 29.59 -10.66
N ALA A 53 1.77 30.51 -11.50
CA ALA A 53 2.69 31.41 -12.20
C ALA A 53 2.77 32.83 -11.59
N VAL A 54 2.43 33.07 -10.34
CA VAL A 54 2.42 34.45 -9.77
C VAL A 54 2.98 34.58 -8.35
N ALA A 55 3.79 33.73 -7.83
CA ALA A 55 4.34 33.96 -6.49
C ALA A 55 5.87 33.87 -6.36
N TRP A 56 6.63 33.92 -7.46
CA TRP A 56 8.10 33.93 -7.39
C TRP A 56 8.74 35.19 -8.00
N SER A 57 8.16 36.35 -7.77
CA SER A 57 8.78 37.61 -8.12
C SER A 57 8.60 38.64 -7.01
N MET A 58 9.19 38.41 -5.85
CA MET A 58 9.55 39.49 -4.89
C MET A 58 10.38 38.96 -3.73
N LYS A 59 11.64 38.62 -3.99
CA LYS A 59 12.72 38.90 -3.03
C LYS A 59 14.02 39.03 -3.80
N GLY A 60 14.36 40.28 -4.09
CA GLY A 60 15.66 40.63 -4.65
C GLY A 60 16.81 40.32 -3.70
N ASN A 61 17.86 39.76 -4.24
CA ASN A 61 19.16 40.08 -3.75
C ASN A 61 20.21 40.05 -4.87
N LYS A 62 21.02 41.05 -4.83
CA LYS A 62 21.98 41.63 -5.71
C LYS A 62 22.98 40.65 -6.33
N VAL A 63 23.19 40.85 -7.63
CA VAL A 63 24.34 40.40 -8.45
C VAL A 63 25.59 41.14 -8.02
N PRO A 64 26.75 40.50 -8.09
CA PRO A 64 27.98 41.15 -8.58
C PRO A 64 28.38 40.59 -9.96
N THR A 65 28.50 41.52 -10.86
CA THR A 65 29.17 41.45 -12.14
C THR A 65 30.65 41.09 -11.98
N ASP A 66 31.11 40.15 -12.78
CA ASP A 66 32.47 40.31 -13.37
C ASP A 66 32.53 39.61 -14.74
N GLN A 67 32.92 40.44 -15.70
CA GLN A 67 33.18 40.11 -17.11
C GLN A 67 34.54 39.39 -17.23
N LYS A 68 34.61 38.42 -18.13
CA LYS A 68 35.78 38.31 -19.04
C LYS A 68 35.39 37.59 -20.34
N THR A 69 35.57 38.35 -21.37
CA THR A 69 35.57 38.09 -22.81
C THR A 69 36.74 37.24 -23.26
N TYR A 70 36.59 36.59 -24.37
CA TYR A 70 37.45 36.17 -25.50
C TYR A 70 37.06 34.75 -25.95
N GLY A 71 36.88 34.40 -27.20
CA GLY A 71 37.09 35.02 -28.51
C GLY A 71 36.70 34.02 -29.61
N THR A 72 36.27 34.55 -30.69
CA THR A 72 35.90 34.03 -32.00
C THR A 72 36.90 33.06 -32.67
N THR A 73 36.42 32.10 -33.45
CA THR A 73 36.75 31.85 -34.88
C THR A 73 35.86 30.75 -35.44
N THR A 74 35.06 31.11 -36.37
CA THR A 74 34.86 30.82 -37.84
C THR A 74 35.48 29.52 -38.37
N GLU A 75 34.67 28.68 -39.03
CA GLU A 75 34.52 28.54 -40.50
C GLU A 75 33.72 27.30 -40.88
N GLU A 76 32.73 27.52 -41.75
CA GLU A 76 32.06 26.58 -42.64
C GLU A 76 32.96 26.36 -43.91
N PRO A 77 32.52 25.69 -44.98
CA PRO A 77 31.54 24.63 -45.28
C PRO A 77 32.07 23.54 -46.28
N LEU A 78 31.17 22.79 -46.92
CA LEU A 78 31.13 22.17 -48.27
C LEU A 78 30.74 20.69 -48.24
N GLU A 79 29.61 20.38 -48.74
CA GLU A 79 29.05 20.15 -50.08
C GLU A 79 29.13 18.70 -50.61
N ASN A 80 27.97 18.22 -50.97
CA ASN A 80 27.55 17.58 -52.24
C ASN A 80 27.64 16.06 -52.47
N GLN A 81 26.56 15.58 -52.86
CA GLN A 81 26.00 14.97 -54.11
C GLN A 81 25.54 13.52 -53.96
N LYS A 82 24.26 13.36 -54.22
CA LYS A 82 23.54 12.86 -55.43
C LYS A 82 23.60 11.33 -55.61
N GLU A 83 22.54 10.74 -55.81
CA GLU A 83 21.46 10.49 -56.78
C GLU A 83 21.25 9.01 -57.13
N GLN A 84 19.99 8.71 -57.37
CA GLN A 84 19.40 7.77 -58.38
C GLN A 84 19.27 6.30 -57.94
N SER A 85 18.21 5.58 -58.22
CA SER A 85 16.99 5.71 -59.05
C SER A 85 16.07 4.51 -58.84
N VAL A 86 14.77 4.73 -59.02
CA VAL A 86 13.68 3.80 -59.26
C VAL A 86 13.87 3.05 -60.61
N PRO A 87 13.25 1.90 -60.98
CA PRO A 87 11.80 1.70 -61.08
C PRO A 87 11.24 0.26 -60.89
N THR A 88 9.96 0.10 -60.63
CA THR A 88 8.75 -0.08 -61.46
C THR A 88 8.10 -1.49 -61.44
N GLN A 89 6.80 -1.49 -61.08
CA GLN A 89 5.62 -2.24 -61.54
C GLN A 89 5.55 -3.78 -61.36
N SER A 90 4.40 -4.31 -60.94
CA SER A 90 3.06 -4.34 -61.54
C SER A 90 2.02 -4.94 -60.58
N GLU A 91 0.84 -4.31 -60.45
CA GLU A 91 -0.53 -4.73 -60.81
C GLU A 91 -0.99 -6.12 -60.32
N THR A 92 -2.12 -6.29 -59.65
CA THR A 92 -3.56 -6.06 -59.90
C THR A 92 -4.35 -6.58 -58.69
N SER A 93 -5.36 -6.05 -58.16
CA SER A 93 -6.75 -5.82 -58.46
C SER A 93 -7.55 -5.63 -57.15
N GLU A 94 -8.39 -4.61 -57.17
CA GLU A 94 -9.43 -4.31 -56.16
C GLU A 94 -10.59 -5.33 -56.23
N PRO A 95 -11.42 -5.36 -55.14
CA PRO A 95 -12.60 -4.52 -55.24
C PRO A 95 -13.00 -3.78 -53.93
N LYS A 96 -13.65 -2.67 -54.19
CA LYS A 96 -14.28 -1.66 -53.37
C LYS A 96 -15.12 -2.15 -52.21
N GLY A 97 -14.91 -1.50 -51.05
CA GLY A 97 -15.87 -1.33 -49.99
C GLY A 97 -15.65 0.05 -49.39
N GLU A 98 -16.55 0.98 -49.68
CA GLU A 98 -16.59 2.32 -49.11
C GLU A 98 -16.78 2.22 -47.59
N VAL A 99 -15.80 2.69 -46.85
CA VAL A 99 -15.98 3.13 -45.45
C VAL A 99 -15.47 4.56 -45.40
N SER A 100 -16.39 5.47 -45.16
CA SER A 100 -16.16 6.89 -44.97
C SER A 100 -15.08 7.12 -43.91
N ALA A 101 -14.02 7.82 -44.31
CA ALA A 101 -13.05 8.40 -43.39
C ALA A 101 -13.73 9.52 -42.60
N GLU A 102 -13.99 9.29 -41.34
CA GLU A 102 -14.25 10.35 -40.37
C GLU A 102 -12.90 10.97 -39.99
N ASP A 103 -12.87 12.27 -40.11
CA ASP A 103 -11.80 13.20 -39.78
C ASP A 103 -11.35 13.03 -38.31
N PRO A 104 -10.06 12.79 -37.96
CA PRO A 104 -9.62 12.76 -36.57
C PRO A 104 -9.28 14.18 -36.10
N GLY A 105 -10.30 15.00 -35.89
CA GLY A 105 -10.10 16.42 -35.57
C GLY A 105 -11.22 17.09 -34.79
N GLU A 106 -11.89 16.39 -33.90
CA GLU A 106 -12.63 17.04 -32.80
C GLU A 106 -12.24 16.37 -31.48
N ASN A 107 -11.46 17.14 -30.71
CA ASN A 107 -11.32 16.93 -29.26
C ASN A 107 -12.72 16.97 -28.64
N SER A 108 -13.38 15.83 -28.55
CA SER A 108 -14.60 15.70 -27.76
C SER A 108 -14.20 15.88 -26.28
N ARG A 109 -14.26 17.11 -25.80
CA ARG A 109 -14.33 17.39 -24.36
C ARG A 109 -15.51 16.58 -23.84
N GLY A 110 -15.22 15.50 -23.10
CA GLY A 110 -16.24 14.66 -22.48
C GLY A 110 -17.15 15.53 -21.62
N THR A 111 -18.43 15.20 -21.58
CA THR A 111 -19.40 15.83 -20.67
C THR A 111 -18.92 15.67 -19.24
N ASP A 112 -18.92 16.76 -18.46
CA ASP A 112 -18.57 16.75 -17.03
C ASP A 112 -19.48 15.75 -16.30
N ALA A 113 -18.89 14.82 -15.57
CA ALA A 113 -19.63 13.81 -14.82
C ALA A 113 -20.60 14.40 -13.79
N ARG A 114 -20.34 15.63 -13.33
CA ARG A 114 -21.21 16.38 -12.40
C ARG A 114 -22.54 16.80 -13.02
N GLU A 115 -22.60 16.99 -14.33
CA GLU A 115 -23.85 17.31 -15.02
C GLU A 115 -24.81 16.13 -15.14
N ILE A 116 -24.33 14.88 -14.93
CA ILE A 116 -25.09 13.65 -15.21
C ILE A 116 -25.39 12.85 -13.94
N GLY A 117 -24.72 13.15 -12.80
CA GLY A 117 -24.75 12.32 -11.60
C GLY A 117 -25.84 12.73 -10.60
N GLU A 118 -26.70 11.79 -10.18
CA GLU A 118 -27.42 11.93 -8.93
C GLU A 118 -26.41 11.87 -7.77
N GLN A 119 -26.36 12.91 -6.96
CA GLN A 119 -25.57 12.98 -5.73
C GLN A 119 -26.37 12.36 -4.60
N THR A 120 -25.70 11.58 -3.75
CA THR A 120 -26.25 11.09 -2.49
C THR A 120 -25.40 11.58 -1.34
N GLU A 121 -26.03 11.84 -0.19
CA GLU A 121 -25.29 12.20 1.02
C GLU A 121 -24.74 10.95 1.69
N TYR A 122 -23.43 10.94 1.95
CA TYR A 122 -22.78 9.98 2.84
C TYR A 122 -22.51 10.65 4.19
N ARG A 123 -22.92 10.02 5.28
CA ARG A 123 -22.67 10.53 6.63
C ARG A 123 -21.62 9.66 7.31
N THR A 124 -20.51 10.26 7.67
CA THR A 124 -19.47 9.60 8.46
C THR A 124 -19.98 9.29 9.87
N GLY A 125 -19.37 8.32 10.55
CA GLY A 125 -19.65 8.01 11.96
C GLY A 125 -19.47 9.20 12.91
N SER A 126 -18.66 10.19 12.54
CA SER A 126 -18.51 11.48 13.24
C SER A 126 -19.66 12.47 12.96
N GLY A 127 -20.60 12.12 12.08
CA GLY A 127 -21.76 12.95 11.72
C GLY A 127 -21.50 14.00 10.63
N MET A 128 -20.33 13.95 9.97
CA MET A 128 -20.03 14.83 8.83
C MET A 128 -20.70 14.31 7.57
N THR A 129 -21.14 15.23 6.70
CA THR A 129 -21.76 14.90 5.42
C THR A 129 -20.77 15.08 4.28
N LEU A 130 -20.65 14.06 3.43
CA LEU A 130 -19.91 14.06 2.18
C LEU A 130 -20.89 13.92 1.01
N GLN A 131 -20.59 14.57 -0.11
CA GLN A 131 -21.36 14.40 -1.34
C GLN A 131 -20.77 13.22 -2.12
N LEU A 132 -21.51 12.11 -2.19
CA LEU A 132 -21.12 10.90 -2.90
C LEU A 132 -21.62 10.98 -4.35
N LEU A 133 -20.71 10.81 -5.29
CA LEU A 133 -21.02 10.70 -6.72
C LEU A 133 -21.43 9.27 -7.07
N LYS A 134 -22.52 9.11 -7.79
CA LYS A 134 -22.92 7.79 -8.29
C LYS A 134 -22.10 7.39 -9.51
N CYS A 135 -21.55 6.19 -9.46
CA CYS A 135 -20.96 5.52 -10.62
C CYS A 135 -22.03 4.81 -11.44
N GLY A 136 -21.80 4.75 -12.75
CA GLY A 136 -22.54 3.85 -13.63
C GLY A 136 -22.17 2.39 -13.39
N THR A 137 -22.94 1.46 -13.97
CA THR A 137 -22.64 0.03 -13.93
C THR A 137 -21.85 -0.37 -15.17
N ILE A 138 -20.67 -0.97 -15.00
CA ILE A 138 -19.90 -1.61 -16.08
C ILE A 138 -20.24 -3.11 -16.05
N GLU A 139 -20.46 -3.78 -17.16
CA GLU A 139 -20.57 -5.22 -17.19
C GLU A 139 -19.21 -5.85 -16.82
N LYS A 140 -19.13 -6.39 -15.62
CA LYS A 140 -17.98 -7.20 -15.19
C LYS A 140 -18.04 -8.54 -15.91
N GLY A 141 -16.98 -8.88 -16.64
CA GLY A 141 -16.82 -10.20 -17.26
C GLY A 141 -16.77 -11.32 -16.20
N GLN A 142 -16.66 -12.58 -16.65
CA GLN A 142 -16.38 -13.68 -15.72
C GLN A 142 -15.04 -13.45 -15.03
N ARG A 143 -15.01 -13.76 -13.73
CA ARG A 143 -13.79 -13.66 -12.91
C ARG A 143 -12.70 -14.57 -13.49
N GLU A 144 -11.56 -13.99 -13.78
CA GLU A 144 -10.39 -14.69 -14.28
C GLU A 144 -9.52 -15.23 -13.12
N ALA A 145 -8.78 -16.29 -13.38
CA ALA A 145 -7.68 -16.68 -12.49
C ALA A 145 -6.54 -15.64 -12.59
N LEU A 146 -5.80 -15.45 -11.49
CA LEU A 146 -4.64 -14.57 -11.53
C LEU A 146 -3.60 -15.09 -12.51
N LYS A 147 -3.12 -14.20 -13.37
CA LYS A 147 -2.07 -14.50 -14.34
C LYS A 147 -0.69 -14.41 -13.69
N GLU A 148 0.23 -15.22 -14.19
CA GLU A 148 1.62 -15.22 -13.70
C GLU A 148 2.28 -13.84 -13.88
N GLU A 149 1.98 -13.16 -14.99
CA GLU A 149 2.49 -11.82 -15.28
C GLU A 149 2.07 -10.78 -14.22
N PHE A 150 0.86 -10.91 -13.67
CA PHE A 150 0.40 -10.06 -12.56
C PHE A 150 1.14 -10.39 -11.27
N ILE A 151 1.28 -11.68 -10.94
CA ILE A 151 1.97 -12.14 -9.72
C ILE A 151 3.44 -11.69 -9.74
N GLU A 152 4.13 -11.89 -10.85
CA GLU A 152 5.53 -11.47 -11.02
C GLU A 152 5.69 -9.95 -10.94
N GLY A 153 4.85 -9.19 -11.65
CA GLY A 153 4.91 -7.72 -11.64
C GLY A 153 4.64 -7.15 -10.25
N TYR A 154 3.62 -7.65 -9.57
CA TYR A 154 3.30 -7.26 -8.19
C TYR A 154 4.47 -7.56 -7.23
N LEU A 155 5.03 -8.77 -7.29
CA LEU A 155 6.17 -9.16 -6.44
C LEU A 155 7.41 -8.32 -6.74
N GLN A 156 7.69 -8.04 -8.02
CA GLN A 156 8.82 -7.17 -8.38
C GLN A 156 8.64 -5.79 -7.78
N PHE A 157 7.47 -5.17 -7.96
CA PHE A 157 7.15 -3.89 -7.34
C PHE A 157 7.30 -3.92 -5.82
N ALA A 158 6.74 -4.95 -5.16
CA ALA A 158 6.78 -5.08 -3.71
C ALA A 158 8.20 -5.18 -3.16
N LEU A 159 9.06 -5.96 -3.81
CA LEU A 159 10.45 -6.16 -3.40
C LEU A 159 11.31 -4.92 -3.68
N ASP A 160 11.11 -4.25 -4.81
CA ASP A 160 11.87 -3.05 -5.15
C ASP A 160 11.46 -1.87 -4.25
N PHE A 161 10.17 -1.75 -3.94
CA PHE A 161 9.68 -0.77 -2.97
C PHE A 161 10.24 -1.03 -1.56
N LEU A 162 10.34 -2.31 -1.14
CA LEU A 162 10.97 -2.66 0.13
C LEU A 162 12.44 -2.29 0.18
N LYS A 163 13.21 -2.58 -0.88
CA LYS A 163 14.64 -2.26 -0.98
C LYS A 163 14.88 -0.77 -0.88
N ASP A 164 14.09 0.04 -1.59
CA ASP A 164 14.18 1.50 -1.56
C ASP A 164 13.87 2.05 -0.16
N ALA A 165 12.77 1.61 0.44
CA ALA A 165 12.36 2.09 1.75
C ALA A 165 13.31 1.66 2.88
N ASP A 166 13.86 0.44 2.83
CA ASP A 166 14.84 -0.05 3.79
C ASP A 166 16.13 0.76 3.72
N ALA A 167 16.61 1.07 2.51
CA ALA A 167 17.82 1.88 2.31
C ALA A 167 17.70 3.30 2.90
N LYS A 168 16.48 3.82 3.04
CA LYS A 168 16.17 5.15 3.59
C LYS A 168 15.80 5.10 5.07
N SER A 169 15.69 3.92 5.68
CA SER A 169 15.29 3.73 7.08
C SER A 169 16.47 3.41 7.99
N GLU A 170 16.41 3.92 9.22
CA GLU A 170 17.38 3.58 10.28
C GLU A 170 16.90 2.38 11.12
N ASP A 171 15.59 2.32 11.40
CA ASP A 171 14.99 1.33 12.31
C ASP A 171 14.33 0.13 11.59
N GLY A 172 14.35 0.14 10.26
CA GLY A 172 13.57 -0.77 9.43
C GLY A 172 12.22 -0.15 9.01
N THR A 173 11.48 -0.84 8.17
CA THR A 173 10.28 -0.29 7.53
C THR A 173 9.12 -1.27 7.52
N VAL A 174 7.90 -0.78 7.38
CA VAL A 174 6.69 -1.55 7.07
C VAL A 174 5.94 -0.87 5.93
N LEU A 175 5.58 -1.63 4.92
CA LEU A 175 4.91 -1.18 3.71
C LEU A 175 3.70 -2.06 3.41
N SER A 176 2.75 -1.54 2.65
CA SER A 176 1.68 -2.32 2.04
C SER A 176 1.74 -2.21 0.52
N PRO A 177 2.38 -3.15 -0.16
CA PRO A 177 2.41 -3.16 -1.62
C PRO A 177 1.01 -3.20 -2.24
N LEU A 178 0.06 -3.91 -1.61
CA LEU A 178 -1.33 -3.96 -2.06
C LEU A 178 -1.95 -2.56 -2.13
N SER A 179 -1.73 -1.76 -1.08
CA SER A 179 -2.22 -0.38 -1.01
C SER A 179 -1.58 0.49 -2.11
N ALA A 180 -0.25 0.40 -2.27
CA ALA A 180 0.50 1.18 -3.26
C ALA A 180 0.07 0.85 -4.69
N VAL A 181 0.07 -0.44 -5.06
CA VAL A 181 -0.34 -0.90 -6.40
C VAL A 181 -1.77 -0.48 -6.70
N THR A 182 -2.68 -0.59 -5.73
CA THR A 182 -4.09 -0.22 -5.94
C THR A 182 -4.26 1.27 -6.21
N ALA A 183 -3.67 2.14 -5.41
CA ALA A 183 -3.81 3.58 -5.59
C ALA A 183 -3.15 4.06 -6.90
N LEU A 184 -1.97 3.52 -7.25
CA LEU A 184 -1.33 3.80 -8.53
C LEU A 184 -2.16 3.29 -9.72
N SER A 185 -2.81 2.14 -9.59
CA SER A 185 -3.67 1.61 -10.63
C SER A 185 -4.95 2.45 -10.81
N ILE A 186 -5.51 2.99 -9.74
CA ILE A 186 -6.61 3.97 -9.82
C ILE A 186 -6.16 5.19 -10.64
N ALA A 187 -5.00 5.76 -10.32
CA ALA A 187 -4.45 6.88 -11.08
C ALA A 187 -4.16 6.53 -12.55
N ALA A 188 -3.61 5.34 -12.80
CA ALA A 188 -3.27 4.88 -14.15
C ALA A 188 -4.49 4.75 -15.08
N ASN A 189 -5.69 4.50 -14.53
CA ASN A 189 -6.93 4.54 -15.32
C ASN A 189 -7.22 5.92 -15.91
N GLY A 190 -6.70 6.98 -15.31
CA GLY A 190 -6.79 8.34 -15.83
C GLY A 190 -5.63 8.75 -16.73
N ALA A 191 -4.55 7.99 -16.74
CA ALA A 191 -3.37 8.26 -17.54
C ALA A 191 -3.55 7.86 -19.01
N LYS A 192 -2.80 8.53 -19.90
CA LYS A 192 -2.75 8.25 -21.34
C LYS A 192 -1.31 8.25 -21.84
N ASN A 193 -1.13 7.77 -23.07
CA ASN A 193 0.12 7.83 -23.82
C ASN A 193 1.34 7.37 -22.99
N GLU A 194 2.44 8.15 -23.01
CA GLU A 194 3.69 7.82 -22.33
C GLU A 194 3.52 7.70 -20.81
N THR A 195 2.72 8.58 -20.19
CA THR A 195 2.42 8.51 -18.76
C THR A 195 1.83 7.15 -18.37
N LEU A 196 0.83 6.66 -19.12
CA LEU A 196 0.25 5.34 -18.91
C LEU A 196 1.27 4.22 -19.13
N SER A 197 2.09 4.33 -20.20
CA SER A 197 3.10 3.33 -20.53
C SER A 197 4.12 3.16 -19.40
N GLN A 198 4.65 4.27 -18.88
CA GLN A 198 5.58 4.26 -17.74
C GLN A 198 4.93 3.69 -16.47
N MET A 199 3.68 4.05 -16.19
CA MET A 199 2.94 3.51 -15.03
C MET A 199 2.74 2.00 -15.14
N LEU A 200 2.36 1.49 -16.31
CA LEU A 200 2.17 0.05 -16.52
C LEU A 200 3.50 -0.71 -16.50
N GLU A 201 4.59 -0.11 -16.98
CA GLU A 201 5.93 -0.71 -16.87
C GLU A 201 6.31 -0.93 -15.42
N VAL A 202 6.15 0.08 -14.55
CA VAL A 202 6.47 -0.02 -13.12
C VAL A 202 5.54 -1.00 -12.40
N LEU A 203 4.25 -1.02 -12.72
CA LEU A 203 3.27 -1.84 -12.01
C LEU A 203 3.23 -3.31 -12.47
N THR A 204 3.59 -3.59 -13.72
CA THR A 204 3.38 -4.90 -14.36
C THR A 204 4.56 -5.39 -15.20
N GLY A 205 5.67 -4.62 -15.25
CA GLY A 205 6.76 -4.86 -16.19
C GLY A 205 6.31 -4.74 -17.66
N GLY A 206 5.30 -3.90 -17.91
CA GLY A 206 4.72 -3.70 -19.25
C GLY A 206 3.97 -4.92 -19.82
N LYS A 207 3.75 -5.96 -19.01
CA LYS A 207 3.15 -7.24 -19.46
C LYS A 207 1.62 -7.21 -19.53
N LEU A 208 0.98 -6.28 -18.86
CA LEU A 208 -0.48 -6.11 -18.83
C LEU A 208 -0.86 -4.72 -19.35
N ASP A 209 -1.94 -4.66 -20.11
CA ASP A 209 -2.63 -3.40 -20.38
C ASP A 209 -3.49 -2.98 -19.17
N MET A 210 -4.02 -1.75 -19.22
CA MET A 210 -4.82 -1.20 -18.11
C MET A 210 -6.05 -2.06 -17.77
N ASN A 211 -6.73 -2.61 -18.79
CA ASN A 211 -7.88 -3.47 -18.56
C ASN A 211 -7.46 -4.81 -17.93
N GLY A 212 -6.34 -5.38 -18.37
CA GLY A 212 -5.75 -6.57 -17.77
C GLY A 212 -5.41 -6.34 -16.30
N LEU A 213 -4.75 -5.23 -15.97
CA LEU A 213 -4.42 -4.87 -14.58
C LEU A 213 -5.66 -4.70 -13.72
N ASN A 214 -6.70 -3.98 -14.22
CA ASN A 214 -7.97 -3.80 -13.53
C ASN A 214 -8.63 -5.15 -13.17
N ARG A 215 -8.70 -6.08 -14.15
CA ARG A 215 -9.28 -7.42 -13.94
C ARG A 215 -8.48 -8.26 -12.96
N MET A 216 -7.15 -8.17 -12.99
CA MET A 216 -6.29 -8.92 -12.07
C MET A 216 -6.45 -8.41 -10.63
N LEU A 217 -6.50 -7.09 -10.42
CA LEU A 217 -6.74 -6.51 -9.10
C LEU A 217 -8.15 -6.86 -8.58
N GLU A 218 -9.18 -6.75 -9.41
CA GLU A 218 -10.53 -7.18 -9.04
C GLU A 218 -10.57 -8.67 -8.64
N ALA A 219 -9.93 -9.54 -9.44
CA ALA A 219 -9.85 -10.96 -9.16
C ALA A 219 -9.07 -11.24 -7.86
N TYR A 220 -7.99 -10.49 -7.60
CA TYR A 220 -7.19 -10.63 -6.39
C TYR A 220 -8.00 -10.22 -5.16
N TYR A 221 -8.57 -9.01 -5.14
CA TYR A 221 -9.41 -8.56 -4.03
C TYR A 221 -10.57 -9.51 -3.72
N ALA A 222 -11.28 -9.96 -4.75
CA ALA A 222 -12.37 -10.92 -4.59
C ALA A 222 -11.88 -12.31 -4.13
N GLY A 223 -10.57 -12.61 -4.20
CA GLY A 223 -9.92 -13.82 -3.69
C GLY A 223 -9.47 -13.72 -2.24
N LEU A 224 -9.33 -12.51 -1.71
CA LEU A 224 -8.84 -12.28 -0.36
C LEU A 224 -9.97 -12.55 0.66
N PRO A 225 -9.86 -13.61 1.48
CA PRO A 225 -10.88 -13.92 2.46
C PRO A 225 -10.78 -13.00 3.68
N SER A 226 -11.90 -12.73 4.31
CA SER A 226 -11.95 -12.04 5.60
C SER A 226 -12.85 -12.80 6.56
N SER A 227 -12.45 -12.93 7.82
CA SER A 227 -13.19 -13.63 8.87
C SER A 227 -13.06 -12.87 10.20
N GLU A 228 -13.86 -13.23 11.22
CA GLU A 228 -13.74 -12.62 12.56
C GLU A 228 -12.35 -12.77 13.19
N LYS A 229 -11.63 -13.85 12.86
CA LYS A 229 -10.30 -14.17 13.43
C LYS A 229 -9.13 -13.81 12.53
N ALA A 230 -9.40 -13.43 11.28
CA ALA A 230 -8.42 -12.95 10.32
C ALA A 230 -9.12 -11.93 9.43
N LYS A 231 -9.21 -10.70 9.92
CA LYS A 231 -9.92 -9.60 9.29
C LYS A 231 -8.94 -8.79 8.46
N LEU A 232 -9.09 -8.88 7.14
CA LEU A 232 -8.53 -7.94 6.20
C LEU A 232 -9.60 -6.90 5.87
N THR A 233 -9.32 -5.65 6.11
CA THR A 233 -10.20 -4.54 5.74
C THR A 233 -9.45 -3.67 4.75
N TYR A 234 -10.09 -3.37 3.64
CA TYR A 234 -9.59 -2.42 2.65
C TYR A 234 -10.73 -1.51 2.19
N ALA A 235 -10.40 -0.28 1.89
CA ALA A 235 -11.33 0.68 1.33
C ALA A 235 -10.60 1.65 0.41
N ASN A 236 -11.25 1.99 -0.69
CA ASN A 236 -10.76 2.94 -1.67
C ASN A 236 -11.66 4.16 -1.66
N ALA A 237 -11.09 5.36 -1.77
CA ALA A 237 -11.85 6.56 -2.02
C ALA A 237 -11.09 7.50 -2.95
N MET A 238 -11.86 8.34 -3.61
CA MET A 238 -11.34 9.46 -4.38
C MET A 238 -12.13 10.72 -4.01
N PHE A 239 -11.40 11.74 -3.58
CA PHE A 239 -11.95 13.06 -3.32
C PHE A 239 -11.61 13.95 -4.50
N LEU A 240 -12.62 14.48 -5.16
CA LEU A 240 -12.53 15.27 -6.39
C LEU A 240 -12.85 16.73 -6.09
N SER A 241 -12.07 17.64 -6.67
CA SER A 241 -12.31 19.07 -6.49
C SER A 241 -13.72 19.47 -6.95
N SER A 242 -14.43 20.20 -6.12
CA SER A 242 -15.69 20.84 -6.48
C SER A 242 -15.49 22.19 -7.21
N ASP A 243 -14.24 22.58 -7.50
CA ASP A 243 -13.95 23.80 -8.25
C ASP A 243 -14.51 23.70 -9.68
N PRO A 244 -15.25 24.72 -10.16
CA PRO A 244 -15.84 24.71 -11.50
C PRO A 244 -14.83 24.62 -12.65
N SER A 245 -13.56 24.93 -12.41
CA SER A 245 -12.50 24.81 -13.41
C SER A 245 -12.02 23.36 -13.63
N PHE A 246 -12.38 22.43 -12.74
CA PHE A 246 -12.03 21.03 -12.87
C PHE A 246 -13.21 20.20 -13.41
N HIS A 247 -12.99 19.52 -14.53
CA HIS A 247 -14.00 18.72 -15.24
C HIS A 247 -13.57 17.25 -15.24
N VAL A 248 -14.27 16.43 -14.48
CA VAL A 248 -13.95 15.00 -14.34
C VAL A 248 -14.64 14.15 -15.42
N ASN A 249 -13.94 13.17 -15.95
CA ASN A 249 -14.47 12.26 -16.96
C ASN A 249 -15.36 11.19 -16.31
N LYS A 250 -16.61 11.09 -16.76
CA LYS A 250 -17.57 10.10 -16.26
C LYS A 250 -17.08 8.66 -16.45
N GLN A 251 -16.47 8.33 -17.59
CA GLN A 251 -15.96 6.97 -17.85
C GLN A 251 -14.87 6.59 -16.84
N PHE A 252 -14.02 7.52 -16.45
CA PHE A 252 -13.02 7.30 -15.42
C PHE A 252 -13.67 6.99 -14.07
N LEU A 253 -14.67 7.78 -13.65
CA LEU A 253 -15.40 7.53 -12.41
C LEU A 253 -16.11 6.18 -12.40
N ASP A 254 -16.77 5.83 -13.50
CA ASP A 254 -17.45 4.53 -13.64
C ASP A 254 -16.46 3.37 -13.51
N THR A 255 -15.27 3.50 -14.13
CA THR A 255 -14.22 2.49 -14.06
C THR A 255 -13.68 2.33 -12.63
N VAL A 256 -13.33 3.44 -11.99
CA VAL A 256 -12.77 3.43 -10.63
C VAL A 256 -13.79 2.92 -9.62
N GLY A 257 -15.04 3.37 -9.71
CA GLY A 257 -16.11 2.91 -8.83
C GLY A 257 -16.41 1.41 -8.96
N GLN A 258 -16.18 0.84 -10.13
CA GLN A 258 -16.52 -0.56 -10.38
C GLN A 258 -15.40 -1.55 -10.11
N PHE A 259 -14.20 -1.29 -10.64
CA PHE A 259 -13.08 -2.23 -10.45
C PHE A 259 -12.45 -2.13 -9.06
N TYR A 260 -12.53 -0.95 -8.43
CA TYR A 260 -11.87 -0.70 -7.15
C TYR A 260 -12.86 -0.50 -5.99
N GLU A 261 -14.17 -0.54 -6.27
CA GLU A 261 -15.23 -0.28 -5.27
C GLU A 261 -14.98 1.03 -4.50
N ALA A 262 -14.44 2.05 -5.20
CA ALA A 262 -14.04 3.28 -4.57
C ALA A 262 -15.23 4.19 -4.26
N ASP A 263 -15.27 4.73 -3.05
CA ASP A 263 -16.17 5.82 -2.67
C ASP A 263 -15.69 7.11 -3.35
N LEU A 264 -16.54 7.75 -4.18
CA LEU A 264 -16.21 8.97 -4.92
C LEU A 264 -16.88 10.17 -4.29
N PHE A 265 -16.09 11.12 -3.79
CA PHE A 265 -16.59 12.30 -3.07
C PHE A 265 -16.22 13.60 -3.75
N GLU A 266 -17.09 14.60 -3.68
CA GLU A 266 -16.73 15.99 -3.98
C GLU A 266 -16.12 16.67 -2.75
N ALA A 267 -15.09 17.50 -2.97
CA ALA A 267 -14.34 18.20 -1.94
C ALA A 267 -13.95 19.63 -2.37
N ASN A 268 -14.11 20.57 -1.46
CA ASN A 268 -13.64 21.93 -1.67
C ASN A 268 -12.21 22.09 -1.12
N PHE A 269 -11.19 21.87 -1.93
CA PHE A 269 -9.79 21.96 -1.52
C PHE A 269 -9.31 23.40 -1.21
N HIS A 270 -10.13 24.42 -1.45
CA HIS A 270 -9.88 25.77 -0.92
C HIS A 270 -10.12 25.87 0.60
N ASP A 271 -10.77 24.84 1.20
CA ASP A 271 -10.88 24.66 2.65
C ASP A 271 -10.20 23.32 3.06
N PRO A 272 -8.84 23.28 3.00
CA PRO A 272 -8.09 22.03 3.20
C PRO A 272 -8.26 21.47 4.62
N GLU A 273 -8.47 22.30 5.63
CA GLU A 273 -8.74 21.89 7.02
C GLU A 273 -9.99 21.01 7.11
N SER A 274 -11.09 21.48 6.49
CA SER A 274 -12.35 20.74 6.46
C SER A 274 -12.22 19.45 5.65
N VAL A 275 -11.52 19.46 4.51
CA VAL A 275 -11.33 18.29 3.64
C VAL A 275 -10.45 17.26 4.34
N ALA A 276 -9.31 17.67 4.91
CA ALA A 276 -8.43 16.76 5.65
C ALA A 276 -9.17 16.08 6.81
N LYS A 277 -9.98 16.84 7.55
CA LYS A 277 -10.80 16.26 8.61
C LYS A 277 -11.78 15.22 8.07
N LYS A 278 -12.46 15.47 6.95
CA LYS A 278 -13.40 14.52 6.32
C LYS A 278 -12.70 13.26 5.87
N ILE A 279 -11.53 13.39 5.27
CA ILE A 279 -10.68 12.27 4.84
C ILE A 279 -10.27 11.43 6.06
N ASN A 280 -9.76 12.06 7.11
CA ASN A 280 -9.32 11.38 8.32
C ASN A 280 -10.49 10.67 9.03
N ASP A 281 -11.67 11.29 9.10
CA ASP A 281 -12.87 10.67 9.65
C ASP A 281 -13.34 9.46 8.82
N TRP A 282 -13.29 9.54 7.48
CA TRP A 282 -13.58 8.43 6.59
C TRP A 282 -12.59 7.28 6.79
N CYS A 283 -11.30 7.57 6.86
CA CYS A 283 -10.27 6.57 7.13
C CYS A 283 -10.47 5.89 8.49
N ALA A 284 -10.77 6.65 9.52
CA ALA A 284 -11.05 6.12 10.85
C ALA A 284 -12.24 5.16 10.82
N GLU A 285 -13.32 5.52 10.14
CA GLU A 285 -14.51 4.66 10.00
C GLU A 285 -14.20 3.37 9.25
N LYS A 286 -13.53 3.46 8.09
CA LYS A 286 -13.20 2.29 7.25
C LYS A 286 -12.16 1.36 7.89
N THR A 287 -11.39 1.85 8.85
CA THR A 287 -10.33 1.08 9.52
C THR A 287 -10.61 0.77 10.99
N ASP A 288 -11.87 0.83 11.43
CA ASP A 288 -12.28 0.60 12.83
C ASP A 288 -11.51 1.49 13.83
N GLY A 289 -11.29 2.76 13.49
CA GLY A 289 -10.55 3.73 14.29
C GLY A 289 -9.04 3.53 14.31
N LYS A 290 -8.55 2.72 13.43
CA LYS A 290 -7.14 2.33 13.35
C LYS A 290 -6.27 3.43 12.72
N ILE A 291 -6.82 4.15 11.77
CA ILE A 291 -6.15 5.26 11.10
C ILE A 291 -7.01 6.50 11.31
N THR A 292 -6.51 7.41 12.12
CA THR A 292 -7.25 8.62 12.50
C THR A 292 -6.60 9.90 12.00
N ASP A 293 -5.37 9.80 11.46
CA ASP A 293 -4.51 10.93 11.10
C ASP A 293 -3.70 10.57 9.85
N LEU A 294 -4.40 10.48 8.71
CA LEU A 294 -3.80 10.09 7.43
C LEU A 294 -3.24 11.29 6.69
N ILE A 295 -3.98 12.40 6.68
CA ILE A 295 -3.71 13.57 5.87
C ILE A 295 -3.56 14.80 6.73
N ASP A 296 -2.48 15.56 6.44
CA ASP A 296 -2.28 16.92 6.88
C ASP A 296 -2.99 17.90 5.90
N PRO A 297 -3.68 18.95 6.38
CA PRO A 297 -4.32 19.95 5.52
C PRO A 297 -3.39 20.57 4.48
N ASP A 298 -2.12 20.80 4.83
CA ASP A 298 -1.15 21.40 3.91
C ASP A 298 -0.78 20.48 2.75
N ALA A 299 -0.88 19.16 2.93
CA ALA A 299 -0.60 18.17 1.88
C ALA A 299 -1.63 18.16 0.75
N ILE A 300 -2.84 18.68 0.99
CA ILE A 300 -3.96 18.69 0.02
C ILE A 300 -4.36 20.10 -0.42
N ARG A 301 -3.59 21.13 -0.01
CA ARG A 301 -3.84 22.49 -0.46
C ARG A 301 -3.69 22.58 -1.98
N ASP A 302 -4.69 23.16 -2.64
CA ASP A 302 -4.74 23.30 -4.09
C ASP A 302 -4.76 21.97 -4.89
N ALA A 303 -5.08 20.85 -4.23
CA ALA A 303 -5.30 19.58 -4.92
C ALA A 303 -6.55 19.64 -5.81
N VAL A 304 -6.53 18.89 -6.91
CA VAL A 304 -7.73 18.67 -7.76
C VAL A 304 -8.35 17.32 -7.51
N ASN A 305 -7.57 16.35 -7.05
CA ASN A 305 -8.06 15.09 -6.55
C ASN A 305 -7.12 14.51 -5.48
N VAL A 306 -7.67 13.66 -4.64
CA VAL A 306 -6.94 12.88 -3.64
C VAL A 306 -7.44 11.45 -3.73
N ILE A 307 -6.54 10.51 -4.04
CA ILE A 307 -6.84 9.08 -4.09
C ILE A 307 -6.36 8.44 -2.80
N LEU A 308 -7.24 7.68 -2.17
CA LEU A 308 -6.98 7.02 -0.90
C LEU A 308 -7.17 5.52 -1.04
N ASN A 309 -6.25 4.77 -0.50
CA ASN A 309 -6.42 3.37 -0.20
C ASN A 309 -6.06 3.14 1.26
N ALA A 310 -6.99 2.56 2.01
CA ALA A 310 -6.81 2.19 3.41
C ALA A 310 -6.84 0.66 3.52
N VAL A 311 -5.78 0.06 4.03
CA VAL A 311 -5.69 -1.37 4.29
C VAL A 311 -5.34 -1.60 5.75
N SER A 312 -6.11 -2.44 6.43
CA SER A 312 -5.80 -2.88 7.78
C SER A 312 -5.93 -4.39 7.91
N PHE A 313 -5.03 -4.99 8.68
CA PHE A 313 -5.03 -6.41 8.96
C PHE A 313 -5.08 -6.64 10.47
N ASP A 314 -5.98 -7.53 10.91
CA ASP A 314 -6.17 -7.93 12.29
C ASP A 314 -6.44 -9.44 12.33
N ALA A 315 -5.47 -10.21 12.79
CA ALA A 315 -5.57 -11.65 12.73
C ALA A 315 -4.96 -12.35 13.94
N GLU A 316 -5.68 -13.33 14.47
CA GLU A 316 -5.18 -14.25 15.47
C GLU A 316 -4.26 -15.29 14.82
N TRP A 317 -3.17 -15.66 15.51
CA TRP A 317 -2.41 -16.83 15.09
C TRP A 317 -3.28 -18.09 15.08
N MET A 318 -3.06 -19.00 14.12
CA MET A 318 -3.67 -20.34 14.17
C MET A 318 -3.32 -21.07 15.48
N SER A 319 -2.11 -20.84 15.98
CA SER A 319 -1.62 -21.33 17.25
C SER A 319 -0.98 -20.17 18.03
N PRO A 320 -1.74 -19.46 18.89
CA PRO A 320 -1.21 -18.39 19.72
C PRO A 320 -0.15 -18.90 20.70
N ALA A 321 0.82 -18.05 21.03
CA ALA A 321 1.78 -18.34 22.09
C ALA A 321 1.15 -18.05 23.48
N ALA A 322 1.44 -18.88 24.47
CA ALA A 322 1.02 -18.64 25.82
C ALA A 322 1.94 -17.62 26.52
N SER A 323 1.48 -17.02 27.61
CA SER A 323 2.27 -16.02 28.34
C SER A 323 3.58 -16.58 28.90
N TYR A 324 3.62 -17.87 29.22
CA TYR A 324 4.85 -18.56 29.70
C TYR A 324 5.84 -18.88 28.59
N ASP A 325 5.44 -18.75 27.31
CA ASP A 325 6.33 -18.88 26.16
C ASP A 325 7.09 -17.59 25.84
N VAL A 326 6.84 -16.52 26.59
CA VAL A 326 7.52 -15.22 26.43
C VAL A 326 8.67 -15.13 27.42
N SER A 327 9.84 -14.76 26.93
CA SER A 327 11.02 -14.48 27.74
C SER A 327 11.82 -13.33 27.17
N ASP A 328 12.44 -12.55 28.05
CA ASP A 328 13.36 -11.49 27.63
C ASP A 328 14.63 -12.09 27.04
N ARG A 329 15.00 -11.62 25.85
CA ARG A 329 16.20 -12.02 25.10
C ARG A 329 16.87 -10.83 24.47
N VAL A 330 18.14 -10.98 24.15
CA VAL A 330 18.89 -9.94 23.41
C VAL A 330 18.49 -9.98 21.94
N PHE A 331 18.15 -8.82 21.40
CA PHE A 331 18.06 -8.56 19.96
C PHE A 331 19.29 -7.75 19.57
N HIS A 332 20.03 -8.25 18.61
CA HIS A 332 21.25 -7.66 18.06
C HIS A 332 20.90 -6.74 16.89
N GLY A 333 20.35 -5.57 17.21
CA GLY A 333 19.91 -4.60 16.22
C GLY A 333 21.07 -3.86 15.54
N LYS A 334 20.76 -3.12 14.50
CA LYS A 334 21.72 -2.29 13.75
C LYS A 334 22.42 -1.26 14.65
N ASP A 335 21.68 -0.72 15.63
CA ASP A 335 22.19 0.28 16.59
C ASP A 335 22.79 -0.35 17.86
N GLY A 336 22.79 -1.67 17.96
CA GLY A 336 23.35 -2.42 19.08
C GLY A 336 22.34 -3.34 19.78
N ASP A 337 22.82 -3.95 20.85
CA ASP A 337 22.09 -4.95 21.61
C ASP A 337 20.98 -4.34 22.46
N LYS A 338 19.78 -4.90 22.39
CA LYS A 338 18.64 -4.52 23.22
C LYS A 338 17.91 -5.75 23.77
N THR A 339 17.61 -5.75 25.06
CA THR A 339 16.80 -6.81 25.67
C THR A 339 15.32 -6.54 25.40
N VAL A 340 14.65 -7.47 24.73
CA VAL A 340 13.25 -7.37 24.32
C VAL A 340 12.48 -8.66 24.63
N PRO A 341 11.16 -8.59 24.85
CA PRO A 341 10.35 -9.78 25.00
C PRO A 341 10.24 -10.53 23.66
N MET A 342 10.56 -11.82 23.68
CA MET A 342 10.42 -12.71 22.54
C MET A 342 9.52 -13.88 22.87
N MET A 343 8.64 -14.27 21.96
CA MET A 343 7.79 -15.44 22.11
C MET A 343 8.41 -16.67 21.46
N LYS A 344 8.36 -17.82 22.16
CA LYS A 344 8.57 -19.13 21.55
C LYS A 344 7.27 -19.61 20.92
N THR A 345 7.32 -20.02 19.67
CA THR A 345 6.13 -20.44 18.91
C THR A 345 6.52 -21.46 17.83
N GLY A 346 5.54 -22.05 17.15
CA GLY A 346 5.78 -22.93 16.00
C GLY A 346 5.50 -22.23 14.67
N GLY A 347 6.14 -22.72 13.62
CA GLY A 347 5.93 -22.33 12.22
C GLY A 347 6.37 -23.42 11.28
N TYR A 348 6.35 -23.15 9.97
CA TYR A 348 6.94 -24.00 8.94
C TYR A 348 8.31 -23.45 8.57
N TYR A 349 9.30 -24.32 8.49
CA TYR A 349 10.68 -23.94 8.17
C TYR A 349 10.81 -23.52 6.71
N LEU A 350 11.55 -22.45 6.50
CA LEU A 350 11.97 -21.95 5.18
C LEU A 350 13.50 -21.99 5.12
N GLU A 351 14.03 -22.50 4.02
CA GLU A 351 15.46 -22.51 3.77
C GLU A 351 15.75 -22.29 2.29
N GLY A 352 16.57 -21.28 2.01
CA GLY A 352 17.16 -21.03 0.70
C GLY A 352 18.68 -21.17 0.75
N GLU A 353 19.36 -20.71 -0.27
CA GLU A 353 20.82 -20.73 -0.33
C GLU A 353 21.46 -19.83 0.73
N ASN A 354 20.95 -18.60 0.85
CA ASN A 354 21.52 -17.53 1.67
C ASN A 354 20.70 -17.18 2.91
N GLU A 355 19.52 -17.76 3.11
CA GLU A 355 18.61 -17.45 4.22
C GLU A 355 18.05 -18.69 4.89
N ILE A 356 17.64 -18.48 6.12
CA ILE A 356 16.70 -19.29 6.86
C ILE A 356 15.48 -18.45 7.21
N GLY A 357 14.35 -19.10 7.47
CA GLY A 357 13.16 -18.38 7.86
C GLY A 357 12.04 -19.28 8.32
N PHE A 358 10.87 -18.68 8.46
CA PHE A 358 9.68 -19.42 8.84
C PHE A 358 8.43 -18.80 8.24
N LEU A 359 7.39 -19.63 8.14
CA LEU A 359 6.04 -19.23 7.79
C LEU A 359 5.11 -19.63 8.94
N LYS A 360 4.42 -18.65 9.55
CA LYS A 360 3.47 -18.87 10.63
C LYS A 360 2.05 -18.47 10.20
N LYS A 361 1.15 -19.47 10.13
CA LYS A 361 -0.22 -19.24 9.68
C LYS A 361 -1.08 -18.49 10.72
N TYR A 362 -1.93 -17.63 10.21
CA TYR A 362 -3.04 -17.05 10.95
C TYR A 362 -4.26 -17.99 10.95
N SER A 363 -5.22 -17.72 11.82
CA SER A 363 -6.50 -18.43 11.91
C SER A 363 -7.16 -18.54 10.54
N GLY A 364 -7.65 -19.73 10.20
CA GLY A 364 -8.21 -20.04 8.88
C GLY A 364 -7.17 -20.44 7.83
N GLY A 365 -5.88 -20.15 8.03
CA GLY A 365 -4.77 -20.64 7.20
C GLY A 365 -4.62 -19.97 5.83
N GLN A 366 -5.43 -18.95 5.53
CA GLN A 366 -5.37 -18.21 4.27
C GLN A 366 -4.24 -17.18 4.24
N TYR A 367 -3.89 -16.66 5.41
CA TYR A 367 -2.79 -15.71 5.58
C TYR A 367 -1.69 -16.30 6.44
N ALA A 368 -0.49 -15.84 6.21
CA ALA A 368 0.67 -16.21 7.03
C ALA A 368 1.62 -15.03 7.24
N PHE A 369 2.28 -15.04 8.39
CA PHE A 369 3.45 -14.23 8.64
C PHE A 369 4.69 -15.00 8.18
N VAL A 370 5.55 -14.35 7.43
CA VAL A 370 6.84 -14.85 6.96
C VAL A 370 7.93 -14.06 7.66
N GLY A 371 8.97 -14.74 8.14
CA GLY A 371 10.20 -14.11 8.62
C GLY A 371 11.39 -14.73 7.91
N LEU A 372 12.30 -13.90 7.38
CA LEU A 372 13.51 -14.33 6.66
C LEU A 372 14.74 -13.67 7.25
N LEU A 373 15.78 -14.44 7.52
CA LEU A 373 17.06 -13.98 8.06
C LEU A 373 18.21 -14.48 7.17
N PRO A 374 19.24 -13.65 6.92
CA PRO A 374 20.49 -14.12 6.32
C PRO A 374 21.08 -15.28 7.13
N LYS A 375 21.54 -16.36 6.47
CA LYS A 375 22.26 -17.46 7.13
C LYS A 375 23.56 -17.00 7.76
N ASN A 376 24.27 -16.13 7.07
CA ASN A 376 25.48 -15.51 7.61
C ASN A 376 25.07 -14.28 8.43
N GLU A 377 25.25 -14.38 9.74
CA GLU A 377 24.88 -13.33 10.71
C GLU A 377 25.62 -11.99 10.47
N ASN A 378 26.71 -11.98 9.72
CA ASN A 378 27.46 -10.79 9.37
C ASN A 378 27.00 -10.14 8.04
N THR A 379 26.05 -10.73 7.33
CA THR A 379 25.50 -10.14 6.10
C THR A 379 24.50 -9.05 6.47
N PRO A 380 24.76 -7.78 6.08
CA PRO A 380 23.79 -6.69 6.28
C PRO A 380 22.45 -7.02 5.61
N LEU A 381 21.33 -6.63 6.24
CA LEU A 381 20.01 -6.95 5.71
C LEU A 381 19.79 -6.37 4.31
N GLY A 382 20.26 -5.14 4.05
CA GLY A 382 20.18 -4.51 2.72
C GLY A 382 20.95 -5.28 1.63
N GLU A 383 22.11 -5.91 1.97
CA GLU A 383 22.83 -6.76 1.03
C GLU A 383 22.03 -8.04 0.70
N TYR A 384 21.41 -8.65 1.69
CA TYR A 384 20.50 -9.78 1.50
C TYR A 384 19.29 -9.40 0.61
N LEU A 385 18.65 -8.26 0.92
CA LEU A 385 17.50 -7.76 0.16
C LEU A 385 17.84 -7.52 -1.32
N ALA A 386 19.04 -7.02 -1.62
CA ALA A 386 19.47 -6.78 -3.00
C ALA A 386 19.44 -8.05 -3.85
N GLY A 387 19.67 -9.22 -3.26
CA GLY A 387 19.60 -10.53 -3.91
C GLY A 387 18.21 -11.15 -3.99
N LEU A 388 17.21 -10.60 -3.29
CA LEU A 388 15.86 -11.16 -3.24
C LEU A 388 15.08 -10.83 -4.51
N THR A 389 14.61 -11.87 -5.22
CA THR A 389 13.86 -11.75 -6.48
C THR A 389 12.47 -12.37 -6.36
N PRO A 390 11.50 -12.03 -7.23
CA PRO A 390 10.17 -12.67 -7.25
C PRO A 390 10.22 -14.18 -7.37
N LYS A 391 11.09 -14.70 -8.22
CA LYS A 391 11.28 -16.13 -8.40
C LYS A 391 11.76 -16.79 -7.11
N HIS A 392 12.80 -16.22 -6.49
CA HIS A 392 13.37 -16.76 -5.26
C HIS A 392 12.37 -16.72 -4.10
N TRP A 393 11.61 -15.60 -3.96
CA TRP A 393 10.52 -15.48 -3.01
C TRP A 393 9.48 -16.60 -3.15
N ASN A 394 9.02 -16.84 -4.37
CA ASN A 394 8.05 -17.91 -4.65
C ASN A 394 8.61 -19.30 -4.36
N GLU A 395 9.86 -19.56 -4.70
CA GLU A 395 10.54 -20.85 -4.42
C GLU A 395 10.61 -21.10 -2.92
N LEU A 396 10.99 -20.10 -2.11
CA LEU A 396 11.02 -20.20 -0.65
C LEU A 396 9.65 -20.52 -0.06
N LEU A 397 8.62 -19.78 -0.41
CA LEU A 397 7.28 -19.98 0.15
C LEU A 397 6.70 -21.35 -0.25
N ASN A 398 6.96 -21.82 -1.47
CA ASN A 398 6.52 -23.13 -1.94
C ASN A 398 7.28 -24.29 -1.31
N ALA A 399 8.48 -24.07 -0.78
CA ALA A 399 9.29 -25.10 -0.11
C ALA A 399 8.88 -25.35 1.35
N ALA A 400 8.06 -24.50 1.97
CA ALA A 400 7.62 -24.58 3.37
C ALA A 400 6.85 -25.87 3.65
N ARG A 401 7.48 -26.88 4.25
CA ARG A 401 6.89 -28.21 4.50
C ARG A 401 7.10 -28.72 5.92
N GLU A 402 8.23 -28.41 6.52
CA GLU A 402 8.67 -28.98 7.78
C GLU A 402 8.38 -28.04 8.94
N ASP A 403 8.09 -28.61 10.12
CA ASP A 403 7.82 -27.82 11.32
C ASP A 403 9.12 -27.22 11.87
N ALA A 404 9.02 -25.99 12.39
CA ALA A 404 10.11 -25.29 13.06
C ALA A 404 9.67 -24.76 14.42
N ASP A 405 10.59 -24.84 15.39
CA ASP A 405 10.53 -24.01 16.60
C ASP A 405 11.03 -22.61 16.25
N VAL A 406 10.23 -21.59 16.56
CA VAL A 406 10.51 -20.19 16.23
C VAL A 406 10.58 -19.37 17.50
N VAL A 407 11.60 -18.52 17.59
CA VAL A 407 11.66 -17.45 18.60
C VAL A 407 11.55 -16.12 17.89
N LEU A 408 10.45 -15.40 18.14
CA LEU A 408 10.08 -14.18 17.43
C LEU A 408 9.92 -13.03 18.43
N PRO A 409 10.55 -11.87 18.22
CA PRO A 409 10.33 -10.70 19.07
C PRO A 409 8.88 -10.20 18.99
N LEU A 410 8.39 -9.68 20.11
CA LEU A 410 7.17 -8.89 20.14
C LEU A 410 7.54 -7.45 19.80
N PHE A 411 7.01 -6.94 18.70
CA PHE A 411 7.39 -5.61 18.22
C PHE A 411 6.22 -4.84 17.61
N LYS A 412 6.39 -3.53 17.57
CA LYS A 412 5.51 -2.61 16.88
C LYS A 412 6.35 -1.70 16.02
N GLN A 413 5.91 -1.52 14.78
CA GLN A 413 6.60 -0.67 13.81
C GLN A 413 5.60 0.18 13.05
N ASN A 414 5.97 1.44 12.80
CA ASN A 414 5.23 2.38 12.00
C ASN A 414 6.19 2.94 10.95
N SER A 415 5.70 3.13 9.74
CA SER A 415 6.47 3.77 8.68
C SER A 415 5.61 4.76 7.91
N GLU A 416 6.23 5.82 7.47
CA GLU A 416 5.71 6.73 6.47
C GLU A 416 6.71 6.74 5.30
N ALA A 417 6.23 6.39 4.11
CA ALA A 417 7.04 6.37 2.89
C ALA A 417 6.52 7.39 1.89
N ASP A 418 7.41 8.19 1.31
CA ASP A 418 7.15 9.00 0.12
C ASP A 418 7.61 8.19 -1.10
N LEU A 419 6.69 7.93 -2.03
CA LEU A 419 6.96 7.05 -3.17
C LEU A 419 7.42 7.80 -4.41
N VAL A 420 7.39 9.13 -4.42
CA VAL A 420 7.68 9.90 -5.65
C VAL A 420 9.07 9.60 -6.17
N GLU A 421 10.10 9.68 -5.32
CA GLU A 421 11.48 9.40 -5.72
C GLU A 421 11.66 7.96 -6.19
N PHE A 422 11.19 6.98 -5.44
CA PHE A 422 11.21 5.57 -5.81
C PHE A 422 10.57 5.32 -7.19
N LEU A 423 9.40 5.90 -7.45
CA LEU A 423 8.69 5.71 -8.70
C LEU A 423 9.38 6.39 -9.89
N GLN A 424 9.98 7.57 -9.65
CA GLN A 424 10.78 8.26 -10.67
C GLN A 424 12.05 7.47 -11.02
N GLU A 425 12.76 6.94 -10.03
CA GLU A 425 13.92 6.07 -10.23
C GLU A 425 13.56 4.75 -10.92
N SER A 426 12.33 4.25 -10.68
CA SER A 426 11.77 3.07 -11.35
C SER A 426 11.31 3.36 -12.80
N GLY A 427 11.39 4.62 -13.27
CA GLY A 427 11.06 5.00 -14.65
C GLY A 427 9.69 5.70 -14.83
N MET A 428 8.91 5.89 -13.77
CA MET A 428 7.64 6.64 -13.81
C MET A 428 7.93 8.13 -13.64
N THR A 429 8.44 8.80 -14.65
CA THR A 429 8.86 10.21 -14.57
C THR A 429 7.80 11.19 -14.98
N ASP A 430 7.07 10.90 -16.06
CA ASP A 430 6.15 11.84 -16.70
C ASP A 430 4.92 12.12 -15.82
N ALA A 431 4.47 11.14 -15.04
CA ALA A 431 3.35 11.29 -14.11
C ALA A 431 3.53 12.43 -13.09
N PHE A 432 4.77 12.78 -12.76
CA PHE A 432 5.16 13.80 -11.77
C PHE A 432 5.58 15.13 -12.40
N ASP A 433 5.70 15.19 -13.72
CA ASP A 433 6.08 16.40 -14.47
C ASP A 433 4.85 17.13 -14.99
N SER A 434 4.55 18.32 -14.44
CA SER A 434 3.40 19.12 -14.83
C SER A 434 3.37 19.52 -16.31
N GLY A 435 4.51 19.45 -17.01
CA GLY A 435 4.63 19.74 -18.44
C GLY A 435 4.49 18.53 -19.35
N LYS A 436 4.58 17.30 -18.81
CA LYS A 436 4.56 16.05 -19.58
C LYS A 436 3.42 15.11 -19.21
N ALA A 437 2.97 15.16 -17.97
CA ALA A 437 1.92 14.28 -17.47
C ALA A 437 0.68 14.35 -18.37
N ASP A 438 0.14 13.19 -18.72
CA ASP A 438 -1.10 13.07 -19.46
C ASP A 438 -2.13 12.27 -18.65
N PHE A 439 -2.90 12.99 -17.84
CA PHE A 439 -4.04 12.46 -17.11
C PHE A 439 -5.39 12.91 -17.73
N SER A 440 -5.41 13.11 -19.03
CA SER A 440 -6.61 13.51 -19.76
C SER A 440 -7.75 12.50 -19.67
N GLY A 441 -7.45 11.26 -19.32
CA GLY A 441 -8.46 10.24 -19.00
C GLY A 441 -9.19 10.48 -17.68
N THR A 442 -8.55 11.11 -16.67
CA THR A 442 -9.20 11.54 -15.43
C THR A 442 -10.18 12.69 -15.69
N GLY A 443 -9.78 13.62 -16.57
CA GLY A 443 -10.50 14.83 -16.86
C GLY A 443 -9.56 15.93 -17.33
N TYR A 444 -10.00 17.17 -17.19
CA TYR A 444 -9.16 18.33 -17.51
C TYR A 444 -9.45 19.48 -16.52
N SER A 445 -8.51 20.42 -16.44
CA SER A 445 -8.69 21.66 -15.71
C SER A 445 -8.46 22.86 -16.63
N ASP A 446 -9.28 23.91 -16.45
CA ASP A 446 -9.16 25.16 -17.20
C ASP A 446 -7.92 25.99 -16.80
N VAL A 447 -7.30 25.67 -15.65
CA VAL A 447 -6.22 26.46 -15.06
C VAL A 447 -4.84 25.82 -15.17
N GLY A 448 -4.74 24.54 -15.57
CA GLY A 448 -3.45 23.88 -15.72
C GLY A 448 -3.54 22.38 -16.02
N ASN A 449 -2.39 21.74 -16.19
CA ASN A 449 -2.31 20.32 -16.45
C ASN A 449 -2.47 19.49 -15.17
N LEU A 450 -3.01 18.29 -15.30
CA LEU A 450 -3.12 17.32 -14.20
C LEU A 450 -1.85 16.51 -14.10
N TYR A 451 -1.28 16.42 -12.91
CA TYR A 451 -0.11 15.60 -12.61
C TYR A 451 -0.13 15.14 -11.16
N ILE A 452 0.68 14.16 -10.80
CA ILE A 452 0.81 13.68 -9.42
C ILE A 452 1.85 14.53 -8.69
N SER A 453 1.43 15.23 -7.64
CA SER A 453 2.33 16.09 -6.85
C SER A 453 2.95 15.40 -5.65
N SER A 454 2.29 14.38 -5.09
CA SER A 454 2.74 13.65 -3.91
C SER A 454 2.08 12.28 -3.83
N ILE A 455 2.83 11.29 -3.32
CA ILE A 455 2.32 9.97 -2.99
C ILE A 455 2.92 9.56 -1.66
N LYS A 456 2.09 9.42 -0.64
CA LYS A 456 2.54 9.03 0.70
C LYS A 456 1.80 7.80 1.18
N GLN A 457 2.52 6.90 1.81
CA GLN A 457 1.97 5.73 2.48
C GLN A 457 2.31 5.77 3.96
N LYS A 458 1.30 5.53 4.81
CA LYS A 458 1.50 5.23 6.23
C LYS A 458 1.13 3.78 6.48
N ALA A 459 2.01 3.02 7.10
CA ALA A 459 1.76 1.64 7.48
C ALA A 459 2.18 1.39 8.93
N MET A 460 1.50 0.45 9.58
CA MET A 460 1.79 0.04 10.95
C MET A 460 1.57 -1.45 11.13
N ILE A 461 2.48 -2.09 11.86
CA ILE A 461 2.36 -3.48 12.30
C ILE A 461 2.58 -3.60 13.80
N GLU A 462 1.83 -4.48 14.47
CA GLU A 462 2.11 -4.93 15.83
C GLU A 462 2.02 -6.45 15.90
N VAL A 463 3.14 -7.07 16.21
CA VAL A 463 3.26 -8.52 16.40
C VAL A 463 3.25 -8.84 17.88
N ASN A 464 2.31 -9.67 18.30
CA ASN A 464 2.15 -10.08 19.70
C ASN A 464 1.86 -11.58 19.83
N THR A 465 1.71 -12.08 21.06
CA THR A 465 1.51 -13.52 21.35
C THR A 465 0.25 -14.10 20.73
N LYS A 466 -0.76 -13.30 20.43
CA LYS A 466 -2.06 -13.74 19.94
C LYS A 466 -2.17 -13.67 18.43
N GLY A 467 -1.44 -12.75 17.80
CA GLY A 467 -1.55 -12.50 16.39
C GLY A 467 -0.84 -11.22 15.98
N THR A 468 -1.32 -10.69 14.91
CA THR A 468 -0.96 -9.35 14.45
C THR A 468 -2.16 -8.46 14.68
N SER A 469 -2.00 -7.42 15.52
CA SER A 469 -3.05 -6.47 15.94
C SER A 469 -4.26 -7.06 16.68
N ALA A 470 -4.23 -8.34 17.09
CA ALA A 470 -5.37 -9.02 17.71
C ALA A 470 -5.72 -8.53 19.14
N ALA A 471 -7.00 -8.23 19.39
CA ALA A 471 -7.54 -7.89 20.69
C ALA A 471 -7.66 -9.13 21.61
N ALA A 472 -7.69 -8.90 22.93
CA ALA A 472 -7.55 -9.93 23.94
C ALA A 472 -8.71 -10.94 24.04
N VAL A 473 -8.54 -12.14 23.53
CA VAL A 473 -9.33 -13.33 23.93
C VAL A 473 -8.36 -14.40 24.43
N THR A 474 -8.61 -14.90 25.64
CA THR A 474 -7.74 -15.94 26.26
C THR A 474 -8.20 -17.31 25.75
N ALA A 475 -7.45 -17.92 24.86
CA ALA A 475 -7.58 -19.32 24.52
C ALA A 475 -6.44 -20.10 25.19
N ILE A 476 -6.78 -21.14 25.96
CA ILE A 476 -5.82 -22.10 26.51
C ILE A 476 -5.77 -23.26 25.53
N MET A 477 -4.66 -23.45 24.86
CA MET A 477 -4.40 -24.64 24.04
C MET A 477 -3.33 -25.49 24.73
N GLU A 478 -3.64 -26.76 24.97
CA GLU A 478 -2.64 -27.76 25.35
C GLU A 478 -1.92 -28.24 24.09
N LYS A 479 -0.60 -28.06 24.01
CA LYS A 479 0.25 -28.64 22.97
C LYS A 479 0.98 -29.87 23.49
N ALA A 480 1.01 -30.93 22.70
CA ALA A 480 1.98 -32.00 22.88
C ALA A 480 3.35 -31.47 22.43
N ASP A 481 4.35 -31.56 23.29
CA ASP A 481 5.74 -31.16 23.04
C ASP A 481 6.35 -32.13 22.03
N SER A 482 6.33 -31.84 20.72
CA SER A 482 7.17 -32.47 19.73
C SER A 482 8.35 -31.55 19.46
N CYS A 483 9.56 -32.00 19.75
CA CYS A 483 10.78 -31.26 19.42
C CYS A 483 10.91 -31.21 17.90
N SER A 484 10.80 -30.01 17.32
CA SER A 484 11.06 -29.80 15.91
C SER A 484 12.54 -30.02 15.59
N MET A 485 12.84 -30.48 14.37
CA MET A 485 14.23 -30.64 13.91
C MET A 485 14.84 -29.28 13.50
N HIS A 486 14.01 -28.27 13.24
CA HIS A 486 14.43 -26.95 12.80
C HIS A 486 14.17 -25.91 13.85
N PHE A 487 15.07 -24.95 13.94
CA PHE A 487 14.99 -23.83 14.89
C PHE A 487 15.31 -22.51 14.18
N VAL A 488 14.43 -21.52 14.34
CA VAL A 488 14.63 -20.17 13.79
C VAL A 488 14.60 -19.17 14.94
N LEU A 489 15.68 -18.44 15.12
CA LEU A 489 15.82 -17.39 16.13
C LEU A 489 15.91 -16.03 15.46
N CYS A 490 14.88 -15.21 15.64
CA CYS A 490 14.81 -13.84 15.12
C CYS A 490 15.39 -12.85 16.15
N ASP A 491 16.67 -13.00 16.46
CA ASP A 491 17.40 -12.17 17.42
C ASP A 491 18.27 -11.09 16.78
N ARG A 492 18.17 -10.89 15.48
CA ARG A 492 18.93 -9.92 14.67
C ARG A 492 18.06 -9.41 13.52
N PRO A 493 18.51 -8.40 12.74
CA PRO A 493 17.74 -7.86 11.62
C PRO A 493 17.16 -8.92 10.69
N PHE A 494 15.88 -8.80 10.36
CA PHE A 494 15.16 -9.74 9.52
C PHE A 494 14.10 -9.05 8.64
N VAL A 495 13.81 -9.68 7.50
CA VAL A 495 12.67 -9.33 6.64
C VAL A 495 11.43 -10.03 7.17
N TYR A 496 10.29 -9.35 7.13
CA TYR A 496 9.01 -9.97 7.42
C TYR A 496 7.94 -9.59 6.39
N ALA A 497 6.94 -10.45 6.25
CA ALA A 497 5.77 -10.15 5.44
C ALA A 497 4.50 -10.81 6.00
N ILE A 498 3.35 -10.23 5.67
CA ILE A 498 2.05 -10.89 5.77
C ILE A 498 1.64 -11.23 4.34
N VAL A 499 1.50 -12.53 4.06
CA VAL A 499 1.22 -13.01 2.71
C VAL A 499 -0.14 -13.69 2.61
N ASP A 500 -0.77 -13.58 1.46
CA ASP A 500 -1.80 -14.51 1.02
C ASP A 500 -1.14 -15.84 0.65
N VAL A 501 -1.48 -16.91 1.37
CA VAL A 501 -0.86 -18.22 1.21
C VAL A 501 -1.14 -18.83 -0.16
N SER A 502 -2.23 -18.47 -0.80
CA SER A 502 -2.63 -19.02 -2.10
C SER A 502 -1.81 -18.48 -3.27
N THR A 503 -1.32 -17.26 -3.17
CA THR A 503 -0.59 -16.56 -4.23
C THR A 503 0.86 -16.26 -3.87
N GLY A 504 1.22 -16.30 -2.57
CA GLY A 504 2.50 -15.82 -2.07
C GLY A 504 2.68 -14.31 -2.08
N LEU A 505 1.65 -13.55 -2.47
CA LEU A 505 1.73 -12.10 -2.57
C LEU A 505 1.70 -11.43 -1.19
N PRO A 506 2.62 -10.50 -0.90
CA PRO A 506 2.64 -9.77 0.36
C PRO A 506 1.57 -8.68 0.39
N LEU A 507 0.68 -8.75 1.40
CA LEU A 507 -0.23 -7.65 1.75
C LEU A 507 0.53 -6.54 2.48
N PHE A 508 1.46 -6.97 3.34
CA PHE A 508 2.41 -6.14 4.06
C PHE A 508 3.78 -6.78 3.97
N ILE A 509 4.80 -5.96 3.86
CA ILE A 509 6.20 -6.39 3.85
C ILE A 509 7.04 -5.35 4.59
N GLY A 510 8.09 -5.78 5.25
CA GLY A 510 8.94 -4.86 5.99
C GLY A 510 10.25 -5.49 6.45
N THR A 511 11.05 -4.65 7.08
CA THR A 511 12.29 -5.02 7.74
C THR A 511 12.26 -4.63 9.21
N CYS A 512 12.84 -5.44 10.06
CA CYS A 512 13.04 -5.14 11.47
C CYS A 512 14.54 -5.01 11.70
N GLU A 513 15.06 -3.78 11.64
CA GLU A 513 16.48 -3.46 11.86
C GLU A 513 16.77 -3.21 13.33
N ASN A 514 15.85 -2.53 14.01
CA ASN A 514 15.90 -2.24 15.44
C ASN A 514 14.51 -2.52 16.06
N ILE A 515 14.46 -2.73 17.38
CA ILE A 515 13.21 -2.85 18.13
C ILE A 515 13.16 -1.75 19.18
N ALA A 516 12.08 -0.95 19.16
CA ALA A 516 11.88 0.22 20.02
C ALA A 516 11.69 -0.13 21.52
#